data_e7f7ea5265ff3ec186c5d7ec7b40c948
#
_entry.id   e7f7ea5265ff3ec186c5d7ec7b40c948
#
_cell.length_a   1.000
_cell.length_b   1.000
_cell.length_c   1.000
_cell.angle_alpha   90.00
_cell.angle_beta   90.00
_cell.angle_gamma   90.00
#
_symmetry.space_group_name_H-M   'P 1'
#
loop_
_entity.id
_entity.type
_entity.pdbx_description
1 polymer ?
#
loop_
_entity_poly.entity_id
_entity_poly.type
_entity_poly.pdbx_seq_one_letter_code
_entity_poly.pdbx_strand_id
1 'polypeptide(L)'
;MSKKHILILLCLWHAMVVSAQDEERPIGGPSEKKGFMFGLNIGYLMPNDEPATFYDGKPKEQGFLDLNAFLGQWFIRDQVINTLGDRAANYRLSEYPQDYRYNNALAIGGHVRYQFNWTHAVVADMNFARLRSAGIFVIEYPGTTGLTQPVFESFEITGEEDRMNLSLGYQVALGAPSEFGVHLEFGPLLTSVNVRNNQFRIGDQTYSILRAQTVGQAPDQLINGQITTVSSVGGYGQLGTNLEFHKFTLDMALRVSLEKIALYAGQEAKFRPNYQPFLRLIYQLSGSGS
;
A
#
# COMPACT_ATOMS: atom_id res chain seq x y z
N MET A 1 -13.88 4.26 -5.29
CA MET A 1 -14.15 5.68 -5.64
C MET A 1 -15.27 5.71 -6.68
N SER A 2 -16.36 6.43 -6.44
CA SER A 2 -17.45 6.49 -7.41
C SER A 2 -17.01 7.33 -8.61
N LYS A 3 -17.53 7.01 -9.81
CA LYS A 3 -17.28 7.76 -11.05
C LYS A 3 -17.54 9.29 -10.90
N LYS A 4 -18.40 9.68 -9.96
CA LYS A 4 -18.69 11.08 -9.61
C LYS A 4 -17.49 11.83 -9.02
N HIS A 5 -16.66 11.18 -8.21
CA HIS A 5 -15.49 11.83 -7.59
C HIS A 5 -14.34 12.05 -8.60
N ILE A 6 -14.22 11.19 -9.60
CA ILE A 6 -13.27 11.36 -10.71
C ILE A 6 -13.68 12.56 -11.58
N LEU A 7 -14.98 12.69 -11.84
CA LEU A 7 -15.51 13.81 -12.64
C LEU A 7 -15.32 15.16 -11.92
N ILE A 8 -15.52 15.21 -10.61
CA ILE A 8 -15.30 16.42 -9.80
C ILE A 8 -13.83 16.84 -9.81
N LEU A 9 -12.90 15.87 -9.67
CA LEU A 9 -11.45 16.13 -9.76
C LEU A 9 -11.05 16.65 -11.15
N LEU A 10 -11.61 16.08 -12.22
CA LEU A 10 -11.41 16.54 -13.60
C LEU A 10 -12.00 17.94 -13.84
N CYS A 11 -13.17 18.25 -13.28
CA CYS A 11 -13.79 19.58 -13.40
C CYS A 11 -13.01 20.64 -12.62
N LEU A 12 -12.53 20.32 -11.41
CA LEU A 12 -11.65 21.20 -10.63
C LEU A 12 -10.33 21.44 -11.35
N TRP A 13 -9.79 20.44 -12.00
CA TRP A 13 -8.59 20.56 -12.82
C TRP A 13 -8.81 21.50 -14.01
N HIS A 14 -9.91 21.33 -14.77
CA HIS A 14 -10.25 22.23 -15.88
C HIS A 14 -10.48 23.67 -15.43
N ALA A 15 -11.14 23.88 -14.30
CA ALA A 15 -11.37 25.21 -13.76
C ALA A 15 -10.07 25.94 -13.39
N MET A 16 -9.07 25.21 -12.82
CA MET A 16 -7.75 25.79 -12.52
C MET A 16 -6.97 26.14 -13.79
N VAL A 17 -7.05 25.32 -14.84
CA VAL A 17 -6.36 25.57 -16.11
C VAL A 17 -6.88 26.80 -16.82
N VAL A 18 -8.19 27.05 -16.78
CA VAL A 18 -8.83 28.19 -17.45
C VAL A 18 -8.56 29.51 -16.72
N SER A 19 -8.46 29.51 -15.39
CA SER A 19 -8.19 30.72 -14.62
C SER A 19 -6.75 31.24 -14.74
N ALA A 20 -5.82 30.43 -15.23
CA ALA A 20 -4.41 30.80 -15.36
C ALA A 20 -4.05 31.51 -16.68
N GLN A 21 -5.02 31.74 -17.58
CA GLN A 21 -4.75 32.25 -18.93
C GLN A 21 -4.82 33.78 -19.07
N ASP A 22 -5.27 34.52 -18.09
CA ASP A 22 -5.64 35.93 -18.24
C ASP A 22 -4.68 36.97 -17.59
N GLU A 23 -3.53 36.61 -17.08
CA GLU A 23 -2.57 37.62 -16.59
C GLU A 23 -1.46 37.91 -17.61
N GLU A 24 -1.41 39.16 -18.06
CA GLU A 24 -0.30 39.72 -18.89
C GLU A 24 1.02 39.56 -18.15
N ARG A 25 1.93 38.77 -18.72
CA ARG A 25 3.24 38.47 -18.14
C ARG A 25 4.19 39.65 -18.21
N PRO A 26 4.96 39.94 -17.15
CA PRO A 26 6.11 40.82 -17.26
C PRO A 26 7.15 40.20 -18.19
N ILE A 27 7.75 41.04 -19.02
CA ILE A 27 8.78 40.72 -20.06
C ILE A 27 10.10 40.36 -19.35
N GLY A 28 10.12 39.27 -18.60
CA GLY A 28 11.32 38.65 -18.08
C GLY A 28 11.13 37.16 -18.26
N GLY A 29 11.87 36.55 -19.18
CA GLY A 29 11.77 35.10 -19.39
C GLY A 29 11.98 34.35 -18.08
N PRO A 30 11.36 33.18 -17.89
CA PRO A 30 11.54 32.40 -16.68
C PRO A 30 13.01 32.11 -16.48
N SER A 31 13.54 32.48 -15.33
CA SER A 31 14.93 32.19 -14.96
C SER A 31 15.14 30.67 -15.08
N GLU A 32 16.18 30.26 -15.81
CA GLU A 32 16.54 28.85 -15.91
C GLU A 32 16.78 28.29 -14.50
N LYS A 33 15.80 27.59 -13.98
CA LYS A 33 15.92 26.92 -12.68
C LYS A 33 16.81 25.70 -12.87
N LYS A 34 18.08 25.82 -12.57
CA LYS A 34 19.06 24.72 -12.53
C LYS A 34 19.41 24.40 -11.08
N GLY A 35 19.65 23.13 -10.79
CA GLY A 35 20.18 22.71 -9.51
C GLY A 35 19.29 21.77 -8.71
N PHE A 36 19.62 21.62 -7.45
CA PHE A 36 18.93 20.72 -6.54
C PHE A 36 17.69 21.37 -5.93
N MET A 37 16.65 20.56 -5.86
CA MET A 37 15.38 20.87 -5.19
C MET A 37 15.05 19.72 -4.25
N PHE A 38 14.45 20.03 -3.10
CA PHE A 38 14.04 19.05 -2.11
C PHE A 38 12.56 19.22 -1.81
N GLY A 39 11.87 18.11 -1.58
CA GLY A 39 10.44 18.13 -1.35
C GLY A 39 9.96 17.08 -0.38
N LEU A 40 8.71 17.25 0.02
CA LEU A 40 7.96 16.28 0.81
C LEU A 40 6.76 15.81 -0.02
N ASN A 41 6.52 14.50 0.02
CA ASN A 41 5.41 13.84 -0.65
C ASN A 41 4.34 13.44 0.36
N ILE A 42 3.10 13.67 0.01
CA ILE A 42 1.94 13.08 0.68
C ILE A 42 1.02 12.51 -0.39
N GLY A 43 0.65 11.24 -0.27
CA GLY A 43 -0.15 10.56 -1.29
C GLY A 43 -1.10 9.53 -0.71
N TYR A 44 -1.96 9.02 -1.57
CA TYR A 44 -2.95 8.01 -1.25
C TYR A 44 -2.68 6.77 -2.09
N LEU A 45 -2.04 5.77 -1.49
CA LEU A 45 -1.70 4.52 -2.17
C LEU A 45 -2.94 3.63 -2.26
N MET A 46 -3.30 3.27 -3.47
CA MET A 46 -4.29 2.26 -3.83
C MET A 46 -3.53 1.01 -4.32
N PRO A 47 -3.20 0.09 -3.41
CA PRO A 47 -2.39 -1.07 -3.74
C PRO A 47 -3.18 -2.09 -4.54
N ASN A 48 -2.45 -2.94 -5.25
CA ASN A 48 -2.99 -4.16 -5.81
C ASN A 48 -3.29 -5.18 -4.71
N ASP A 49 -4.39 -5.91 -4.83
CA ASP A 49 -4.87 -6.85 -3.83
C ASP A 49 -4.21 -8.24 -3.89
N GLU A 50 -3.46 -8.57 -4.95
CA GLU A 50 -2.86 -9.91 -5.09
C GLU A 50 -1.94 -10.29 -3.92
N PRO A 51 -1.04 -9.41 -3.40
CA PRO A 51 -0.24 -9.76 -2.22
C PRO A 51 -1.06 -9.88 -0.93
N ALA A 52 -2.26 -9.27 -0.84
CA ALA A 52 -3.12 -9.40 0.34
C ALA A 52 -3.55 -10.85 0.58
N THR A 53 -3.60 -11.68 -0.45
CA THR A 53 -3.91 -13.12 -0.31
C THR A 53 -2.92 -13.85 0.61
N PHE A 54 -1.75 -13.30 0.89
CA PHE A 54 -0.84 -13.83 1.90
C PHE A 54 -1.49 -13.94 3.28
N TYR A 55 -2.39 -13.02 3.60
CA TYR A 55 -3.00 -12.87 4.92
C TYR A 55 -4.37 -13.55 5.05
N ASP A 56 -4.91 -14.15 4.00
CA ASP A 56 -6.27 -14.68 3.95
C ASP A 56 -6.48 -16.00 4.73
N GLY A 57 -5.42 -16.56 5.30
CA GLY A 57 -5.44 -17.81 6.07
C GLY A 57 -5.71 -19.06 5.24
N LYS A 58 -5.81 -18.97 3.91
CA LYS A 58 -6.00 -20.14 3.04
C LYS A 58 -4.74 -20.99 2.95
N PRO A 59 -4.87 -22.30 2.64
CA PRO A 59 -3.71 -23.14 2.38
C PRO A 59 -2.81 -22.57 1.28
N LYS A 60 -1.50 -22.55 1.55
CA LYS A 60 -0.46 -22.15 0.60
C LYS A 60 0.44 -23.35 0.33
N GLU A 61 1.08 -23.37 -0.84
CA GLU A 61 2.12 -24.35 -1.10
C GLU A 61 3.29 -24.16 -0.14
N GLN A 62 3.96 -25.27 0.23
CA GLN A 62 5.22 -25.29 1.01
C GLN A 62 5.15 -24.76 2.47
N GLY A 63 4.33 -25.41 3.32
CA GLY A 63 4.57 -25.37 4.77
C GLY A 63 4.07 -24.11 5.49
N PHE A 64 3.31 -23.26 4.83
CA PHE A 64 2.57 -22.21 5.52
C PHE A 64 1.44 -22.83 6.34
N LEU A 65 1.35 -22.45 7.59
CA LEU A 65 0.26 -22.86 8.43
C LEU A 65 -1.01 -22.11 8.00
N ASP A 66 -1.95 -22.83 7.41
CA ASP A 66 -3.26 -22.30 7.09
C ASP A 66 -4.13 -22.16 8.35
N LEU A 67 -5.18 -21.36 8.25
CA LEU A 67 -6.10 -21.09 9.36
C LEU A 67 -6.75 -22.36 9.93
N ASN A 68 -7.10 -23.34 9.08
CA ASN A 68 -7.71 -24.59 9.51
C ASN A 68 -6.71 -25.45 10.30
N ALA A 69 -5.48 -25.60 9.79
CA ALA A 69 -4.41 -26.31 10.49
C ALA A 69 -4.05 -25.62 11.80
N PHE A 70 -4.04 -24.27 11.82
CA PHE A 70 -3.81 -23.51 13.04
C PHE A 70 -4.88 -23.74 14.09
N LEU A 71 -6.15 -23.63 13.71
CA LEU A 71 -7.30 -23.87 14.60
C LEU A 71 -7.37 -25.33 15.09
N GLY A 72 -6.81 -26.26 14.29
CA GLY A 72 -6.73 -27.70 14.65
C GLY A 72 -5.64 -28.03 15.68
N GLN A 73 -4.72 -27.13 16.01
CA GLN A 73 -3.70 -27.37 17.03
C GLN A 73 -4.35 -27.49 18.41
N TRP A 74 -3.98 -28.53 19.17
CA TRP A 74 -4.65 -28.88 20.42
C TRP A 74 -4.74 -27.70 21.42
N PHE A 75 -3.64 -26.96 21.60
CA PHE A 75 -3.58 -25.82 22.53
C PHE A 75 -4.42 -24.61 22.07
N ILE A 76 -4.52 -24.38 20.75
CA ILE A 76 -5.40 -23.34 20.17
C ILE A 76 -6.87 -23.78 20.32
N ARG A 77 -7.13 -25.06 20.04
CA ARG A 77 -8.46 -25.64 20.15
C ARG A 77 -9.02 -25.47 21.56
N ASP A 78 -8.22 -25.79 22.59
CA ASP A 78 -8.61 -25.64 23.98
C ASP A 78 -8.91 -24.17 24.33
N GLN A 79 -8.07 -23.23 23.86
CA GLN A 79 -8.32 -21.80 24.08
C GLN A 79 -9.59 -21.32 23.39
N VAL A 80 -9.83 -21.74 22.14
CA VAL A 80 -11.05 -21.39 21.38
C VAL A 80 -12.28 -21.94 22.09
N ILE A 81 -12.24 -23.20 22.55
CA ILE A 81 -13.35 -23.81 23.29
C ILE A 81 -13.60 -23.04 24.60
N ASN A 82 -12.55 -22.71 25.35
CA ASN A 82 -12.70 -21.92 26.58
C ASN A 82 -13.29 -20.55 26.33
N THR A 83 -13.00 -19.92 25.18
CA THR A 83 -13.52 -18.59 24.80
C THR A 83 -14.96 -18.65 24.34
N LEU A 84 -15.32 -19.63 23.51
CA LEU A 84 -16.65 -19.76 22.92
C LEU A 84 -17.62 -20.63 23.76
N GLY A 85 -17.06 -21.32 24.76
CA GLY A 85 -17.80 -22.25 25.63
C GLY A 85 -17.95 -23.65 25.04
N ASP A 86 -18.52 -24.57 25.85
CA ASP A 86 -18.63 -25.99 25.52
C ASP A 86 -19.36 -26.29 24.21
N ARG A 87 -20.21 -25.38 23.76
CA ARG A 87 -20.89 -25.45 22.44
C ARG A 87 -19.90 -25.55 21.28
N ALA A 88 -18.70 -25.02 21.44
CA ALA A 88 -17.67 -25.03 20.41
C ALA A 88 -16.73 -26.26 20.47
N ALA A 89 -17.00 -27.27 21.32
CA ALA A 89 -16.13 -28.43 21.48
C ALA A 89 -15.79 -29.16 20.16
N ASN A 90 -16.68 -29.12 19.19
CA ASN A 90 -16.55 -29.76 17.88
C ASN A 90 -16.64 -28.74 16.74
N TYR A 91 -16.04 -27.56 16.95
CA TYR A 91 -15.98 -26.56 15.90
C TYR A 91 -15.12 -27.00 14.72
N ARG A 92 -15.43 -26.44 13.55
CA ARG A 92 -14.64 -26.54 12.33
C ARG A 92 -14.65 -25.22 11.55
N LEU A 93 -13.61 -24.98 10.79
CA LEU A 93 -13.61 -23.87 9.84
C LEU A 93 -14.61 -24.20 8.73
N SER A 94 -15.60 -23.35 8.53
CA SER A 94 -16.63 -23.50 7.49
C SER A 94 -16.26 -22.74 6.23
N GLU A 95 -15.82 -21.47 6.38
CA GLU A 95 -15.48 -20.63 5.26
C GLU A 95 -14.20 -19.82 5.52
N TYR A 96 -13.35 -19.77 4.49
CA TYR A 96 -12.22 -18.83 4.45
C TYR A 96 -12.69 -17.44 4.00
N PRO A 97 -11.91 -16.38 4.31
CA PRO A 97 -12.23 -15.04 3.85
C PRO A 97 -12.42 -15.01 2.33
N GLN A 98 -13.52 -14.42 1.90
CA GLN A 98 -13.79 -14.11 0.51
C GLN A 98 -13.35 -12.66 0.25
N ASP A 99 -12.97 -12.33 -0.98
CA ASP A 99 -12.63 -10.96 -1.42
C ASP A 99 -11.63 -10.22 -0.50
N TYR A 100 -10.58 -10.92 -0.06
CA TYR A 100 -9.57 -10.35 0.82
C TYR A 100 -8.75 -9.28 0.11
N ARG A 101 -8.74 -8.05 0.65
CA ARG A 101 -8.17 -6.88 -0.01
C ARG A 101 -7.40 -5.99 0.95
N TYR A 102 -6.49 -5.19 0.38
CA TYR A 102 -5.91 -4.08 1.12
C TYR A 102 -6.88 -2.90 1.23
N ASN A 103 -6.83 -2.25 2.37
CA ASN A 103 -7.34 -0.89 2.47
C ASN A 103 -6.34 0.07 1.81
N ASN A 104 -6.86 1.13 1.23
CA ASN A 104 -6.02 2.21 0.74
C ASN A 104 -5.28 2.88 1.89
N ALA A 105 -4.06 3.35 1.65
CA ALA A 105 -3.18 3.86 2.69
C ALA A 105 -2.63 5.24 2.38
N LEU A 106 -2.40 6.02 3.43
CA LEU A 106 -1.61 7.23 3.33
C LEU A 106 -0.14 6.86 3.09
N ALA A 107 0.47 7.48 2.09
CA ALA A 107 1.89 7.39 1.80
C ALA A 107 2.54 8.75 2.05
N ILE A 108 3.64 8.77 2.79
CA ILE A 108 4.43 9.97 3.06
C ILE A 108 5.88 9.73 2.68
N GLY A 109 6.57 10.76 2.22
CA GLY A 109 7.95 10.56 1.79
C GLY A 109 8.71 11.84 1.49
N GLY A 110 9.93 11.64 1.03
CA GLY A 110 10.85 12.69 0.58
C GLY A 110 11.07 12.64 -0.93
N HIS A 111 11.39 13.78 -1.47
CA HIS A 111 11.68 14.00 -2.88
C HIS A 111 12.95 14.78 -3.05
N VAL A 112 13.76 14.37 -4.01
CA VAL A 112 14.94 15.11 -4.49
C VAL A 112 14.85 15.21 -5.99
N ARG A 113 15.04 16.42 -6.52
CA ARG A 113 15.07 16.69 -7.95
C ARG A 113 16.35 17.44 -8.29
N TYR A 114 17.00 17.02 -9.35
CA TYR A 114 18.05 17.81 -10.00
C TYR A 114 17.56 18.27 -11.37
N GLN A 115 17.36 19.58 -11.50
CA GLN A 115 16.89 20.21 -12.72
C GLN A 115 18.09 20.59 -13.60
N PHE A 116 18.16 20.04 -14.82
CA PHE A 116 19.20 20.39 -15.81
C PHE A 116 18.86 21.67 -16.55
N ASN A 117 17.60 21.75 -16.96
CA ASN A 117 17.00 22.87 -17.66
C ASN A 117 15.48 22.86 -17.40
N TRP A 118 14.74 23.77 -17.97
CA TRP A 118 13.31 23.85 -17.74
C TRP A 118 12.53 22.59 -18.17
N THR A 119 13.05 21.80 -19.12
CA THR A 119 12.36 20.61 -19.66
C THR A 119 12.74 19.33 -18.93
N HIS A 120 14.00 19.19 -18.48
CA HIS A 120 14.58 17.92 -18.08
C HIS A 120 15.06 17.93 -16.64
N ALA A 121 14.68 16.91 -15.89
CA ALA A 121 15.17 16.67 -14.55
C ALA A 121 15.37 15.18 -14.27
N VAL A 122 16.26 14.89 -13.32
CA VAL A 122 16.33 13.58 -12.65
C VAL A 122 15.71 13.73 -11.26
N VAL A 123 14.94 12.73 -10.87
CA VAL A 123 14.19 12.73 -9.62
C VAL A 123 14.43 11.45 -8.84
N ALA A 124 14.43 11.57 -7.52
CA ALA A 124 14.47 10.43 -6.61
C ALA A 124 13.41 10.64 -5.53
N ASP A 125 12.59 9.61 -5.30
CA ASP A 125 11.58 9.60 -4.25
C ASP A 125 11.80 8.43 -3.31
N MET A 126 11.54 8.66 -2.02
CA MET A 126 11.42 7.63 -1.01
C MET A 126 10.08 7.82 -0.28
N ASN A 127 9.19 6.85 -0.39
CA ASN A 127 7.85 6.91 0.19
C ASN A 127 7.61 5.72 1.12
N PHE A 128 6.89 5.95 2.21
CA PHE A 128 6.50 4.96 3.18
C PHE A 128 4.98 4.92 3.28
N ALA A 129 4.42 3.70 3.30
CA ALA A 129 3.01 3.46 3.50
C ALA A 129 2.81 2.24 4.40
N ARG A 130 1.77 2.27 5.25
CA ARG A 130 1.33 1.11 6.02
C ARG A 130 0.04 0.59 5.43
N LEU A 131 0.06 -0.63 4.95
CA LEU A 131 -1.09 -1.32 4.39
C LEU A 131 -1.71 -2.23 5.44
N ARG A 132 -3.04 -2.27 5.41
CA ARG A 132 -3.86 -3.19 6.20
C ARG A 132 -4.78 -3.94 5.26
N SER A 133 -4.95 -5.22 5.55
CA SER A 133 -5.94 -6.08 4.90
C SER A 133 -6.81 -6.70 5.98
N ALA A 134 -8.08 -6.92 5.66
CA ALA A 134 -9.03 -7.54 6.58
C ALA A 134 -9.99 -8.43 5.80
N GLY A 135 -10.44 -9.50 6.45
CA GLY A 135 -11.44 -10.41 5.95
C GLY A 135 -12.17 -11.12 7.08
N ILE A 136 -13.24 -11.79 6.72
CA ILE A 136 -14.07 -12.54 7.67
C ILE A 136 -13.99 -14.01 7.30
N PHE A 137 -13.72 -14.86 8.30
CA PHE A 137 -13.85 -16.32 8.20
C PHE A 137 -14.99 -16.79 9.10
N VAL A 138 -15.50 -17.97 8.81
CA VAL A 138 -16.67 -18.52 9.51
C VAL A 138 -16.30 -19.84 10.18
N ILE A 139 -16.61 -19.94 11.46
CA ILE A 139 -16.55 -21.18 12.22
C ILE A 139 -17.96 -21.73 12.36
N GLU A 140 -18.08 -23.03 12.11
CA GLU A 140 -19.30 -23.80 12.33
C GLU A 140 -19.12 -24.70 13.54
N TYR A 141 -20.14 -24.79 14.39
CA TYR A 141 -20.22 -25.75 15.47
C TYR A 141 -21.63 -26.32 15.61
N PRO A 142 -21.76 -27.54 16.18
CA PRO A 142 -23.05 -28.14 16.38
C PRO A 142 -23.97 -27.25 17.21
N GLY A 143 -25.25 -27.20 16.87
CA GLY A 143 -26.25 -26.54 17.69
C GLY A 143 -26.31 -27.16 19.09
N THR A 144 -26.66 -26.35 20.09
CA THR A 144 -26.91 -26.82 21.45
C THR A 144 -28.07 -27.80 21.48
N THR A 145 -28.07 -28.70 22.47
CA THR A 145 -29.10 -29.73 22.72
C THR A 145 -30.53 -29.22 22.43
N GLY A 146 -31.11 -29.70 21.35
CA GLY A 146 -32.46 -29.33 20.88
C GLY A 146 -32.51 -28.57 19.54
N LEU A 147 -31.40 -28.04 19.06
CA LEU A 147 -31.28 -27.47 17.71
C LEU A 147 -30.56 -28.47 16.81
N THR A 148 -31.22 -28.93 15.75
CA THR A 148 -30.66 -29.84 14.75
C THR A 148 -29.81 -29.10 13.72
N GLN A 149 -29.81 -27.77 13.74
CA GLN A 149 -29.06 -26.94 12.76
C GLN A 149 -27.74 -26.48 13.36
N PRO A 150 -26.66 -26.49 12.53
CA PRO A 150 -25.38 -25.95 12.94
C PRO A 150 -25.45 -24.42 13.15
N VAL A 151 -24.61 -23.93 14.04
CA VAL A 151 -24.45 -22.51 14.31
C VAL A 151 -23.21 -22.00 13.56
N PHE A 152 -23.34 -20.87 12.89
CA PHE A 152 -22.25 -20.19 12.17
C PHE A 152 -21.90 -18.89 12.88
N GLU A 153 -20.63 -18.69 13.14
CA GLU A 153 -20.14 -17.48 13.77
C GLU A 153 -18.96 -16.91 12.98
N SER A 154 -19.00 -15.59 12.74
CA SER A 154 -18.04 -14.89 11.90
C SER A 154 -16.97 -14.22 12.74
N PHE A 155 -15.70 -14.35 12.31
CA PHE A 155 -14.53 -13.80 12.97
C PHE A 155 -13.67 -13.06 11.99
N GLU A 156 -12.94 -12.05 12.49
CA GLU A 156 -12.06 -11.22 11.68
C GLU A 156 -10.64 -11.80 11.63
N ILE A 157 -10.03 -11.78 10.42
CA ILE A 157 -8.62 -11.99 10.20
C ILE A 157 -8.02 -10.74 9.56
N THR A 158 -6.86 -10.30 10.04
CA THR A 158 -6.21 -9.07 9.61
C THR A 158 -4.74 -9.30 9.27
N GLY A 159 -4.28 -8.57 8.26
CA GLY A 159 -2.87 -8.49 7.88
C GLY A 159 -2.37 -7.04 7.90
N GLU A 160 -1.12 -6.86 8.27
CA GLU A 160 -0.45 -5.55 8.27
C GLU A 160 0.94 -5.66 7.68
N GLU A 161 1.30 -4.69 6.84
CA GLU A 161 2.65 -4.56 6.29
C GLU A 161 3.07 -3.11 6.14
N ASP A 162 4.36 -2.84 6.30
CA ASP A 162 4.97 -1.58 5.92
C ASP A 162 5.59 -1.73 4.53
N ARG A 163 5.31 -0.77 3.65
CA ARG A 163 5.96 -0.64 2.34
C ARG A 163 6.85 0.58 2.29
N MET A 164 8.05 0.39 1.80
CA MET A 164 8.98 1.45 1.44
C MET A 164 9.24 1.38 -0.06
N ASN A 165 8.94 2.46 -0.76
CA ASN A 165 9.14 2.61 -2.19
C ASN A 165 10.28 3.60 -2.43
N LEU A 166 11.34 3.14 -3.10
CA LEU A 166 12.45 3.96 -3.58
C LEU A 166 12.38 4.03 -5.11
N SER A 167 12.23 5.20 -5.66
CA SER A 167 12.17 5.41 -7.11
C SER A 167 13.26 6.35 -7.58
N LEU A 168 13.79 6.06 -8.77
CA LEU A 168 14.69 6.94 -9.50
C LEU A 168 14.09 7.19 -10.88
N GLY A 169 13.86 8.44 -11.24
CA GLY A 169 13.14 8.77 -12.45
C GLY A 169 13.76 9.86 -13.28
N TYR A 170 13.28 9.92 -14.51
CA TYR A 170 13.53 11.00 -15.44
C TYR A 170 12.22 11.75 -15.68
N GLN A 171 12.27 13.06 -15.49
CA GLN A 171 11.13 13.94 -15.66
C GLN A 171 11.32 14.80 -16.90
N VAL A 172 10.24 14.90 -17.68
CA VAL A 172 10.16 15.76 -18.86
C VAL A 172 8.99 16.72 -18.69
N ALA A 173 9.25 18.02 -18.68
CA ALA A 173 8.20 19.03 -18.73
C ALA A 173 7.63 19.13 -20.15
N LEU A 174 6.32 19.28 -20.23
CA LEU A 174 5.55 19.41 -21.48
C LEU A 174 5.10 20.85 -21.65
N GLY A 175 5.32 21.40 -22.85
CA GLY A 175 4.91 22.75 -23.18
C GLY A 175 6.01 23.80 -22.92
N ALA A 176 5.63 25.06 -22.99
CA ALA A 176 6.51 26.19 -22.74
C ALA A 176 6.68 26.45 -21.23
N PRO A 177 7.79 27.08 -20.82
CA PRO A 177 7.95 27.50 -19.42
C PRO A 177 6.80 28.41 -19.00
N SER A 178 6.13 28.04 -17.93
CA SER A 178 5.02 28.80 -17.37
C SER A 178 4.91 28.54 -15.86
N GLU A 179 4.18 29.40 -15.16
CA GLU A 179 3.89 29.18 -13.73
C GLU A 179 3.12 27.88 -13.48
N PHE A 180 2.32 27.47 -14.48
CA PHE A 180 1.64 26.20 -14.51
C PHE A 180 2.29 25.29 -15.56
N GLY A 181 2.87 24.19 -15.13
CA GLY A 181 3.53 23.22 -16.01
C GLY A 181 2.88 21.83 -15.93
N VAL A 182 2.93 21.10 -17.03
CA VAL A 182 2.59 19.68 -17.09
C VAL A 182 3.89 18.90 -17.26
N HIS A 183 4.01 17.74 -16.61
CA HIS A 183 5.20 16.91 -16.75
C HIS A 183 4.87 15.42 -16.78
N LEU A 184 5.74 14.68 -17.45
CA LEU A 184 5.81 13.23 -17.38
C LEU A 184 7.06 12.82 -16.60
N GLU A 185 6.92 11.80 -15.78
CA GLU A 185 8.03 11.21 -15.02
C GLU A 185 7.94 9.69 -15.15
N PHE A 186 9.07 9.00 -15.31
CA PHE A 186 9.12 7.55 -15.41
C PHE A 186 10.49 7.03 -14.99
N GLY A 187 10.51 5.78 -14.52
CA GLY A 187 11.76 5.16 -14.09
C GLY A 187 11.59 3.85 -13.35
N PRO A 188 12.69 3.27 -12.89
CA PRO A 188 12.70 2.11 -12.02
C PRO A 188 12.17 2.42 -10.61
N LEU A 189 11.61 1.38 -10.00
CA LEU A 189 11.07 1.38 -8.65
C LEU A 189 11.59 0.16 -7.90
N LEU A 190 12.08 0.37 -6.69
CA LEU A 190 12.41 -0.66 -5.73
C LEU A 190 11.40 -0.57 -4.58
N THR A 191 10.69 -1.67 -4.31
CA THR A 191 9.74 -1.77 -3.21
C THR A 191 10.26 -2.77 -2.18
N SER A 192 10.33 -2.35 -0.93
CA SER A 192 10.57 -3.22 0.22
C SER A 192 9.28 -3.38 1.01
N VAL A 193 8.88 -4.61 1.24
CA VAL A 193 7.69 -4.97 2.03
C VAL A 193 8.14 -5.66 3.30
N ASN A 194 7.67 -5.17 4.43
CA ASN A 194 7.93 -5.74 5.75
C ASN A 194 6.59 -6.17 6.37
N VAL A 195 6.37 -7.48 6.43
CA VAL A 195 5.17 -8.08 7.05
C VAL A 195 5.22 -7.86 8.56
N ARG A 196 4.23 -7.16 9.10
CA ARG A 196 4.12 -6.86 10.53
C ARG A 196 3.26 -7.86 11.28
N ASN A 197 2.05 -8.06 10.78
CA ASN A 197 1.06 -8.90 11.44
C ASN A 197 0.31 -9.75 10.42
N ASN A 198 -0.01 -11.00 10.83
CA ASN A 198 -1.06 -11.82 10.26
C ASN A 198 -1.75 -12.49 11.45
N GLN A 199 -2.93 -12.00 11.81
CA GLN A 199 -3.61 -12.37 13.03
C GLN A 199 -5.12 -12.45 12.84
N PHE A 200 -5.77 -13.26 13.67
CA PHE A 200 -7.22 -13.30 13.75
C PHE A 200 -7.68 -13.19 15.20
N ARG A 201 -8.96 -12.85 15.38
CA ARG A 201 -9.55 -12.64 16.68
C ARG A 201 -10.77 -13.55 16.88
N ILE A 202 -10.81 -14.24 18.03
CA ILE A 202 -11.97 -15.00 18.48
C ILE A 202 -12.31 -14.55 19.89
N GLY A 203 -13.49 -13.97 20.08
CA GLY A 203 -13.87 -13.30 21.32
C GLY A 203 -12.87 -12.19 21.67
N ASP A 204 -12.30 -12.26 22.87
CA ASP A 204 -11.30 -11.29 23.35
C ASP A 204 -9.85 -11.75 23.07
N GLN A 205 -9.65 -12.92 22.50
CA GLN A 205 -8.33 -13.48 22.24
C GLN A 205 -7.88 -13.16 20.82
N THR A 206 -6.60 -12.75 20.69
CA THR A 206 -5.94 -12.50 19.41
C THR A 206 -4.85 -13.54 19.17
N TYR A 207 -4.89 -14.18 18.01
CA TYR A 207 -3.98 -15.23 17.59
C TYR A 207 -3.14 -14.76 16.41
N SER A 208 -1.83 -14.99 16.45
CA SER A 208 -0.92 -14.61 15.36
C SER A 208 -0.51 -15.84 14.57
N ILE A 209 -0.86 -15.89 13.29
CA ILE A 209 -0.49 -16.96 12.37
C ILE A 209 1.02 -16.91 12.07
N LEU A 210 1.63 -15.71 11.99
CA LEU A 210 3.05 -15.54 11.71
C LEU A 210 3.96 -16.17 12.77
N ARG A 211 3.48 -16.28 14.01
CA ARG A 211 4.27 -16.81 15.12
C ARG A 211 4.18 -18.32 15.29
N ALA A 212 3.26 -18.98 14.61
CA ALA A 212 2.95 -20.40 14.79
C ALA A 212 3.59 -21.28 13.71
N GLN A 213 4.77 -20.96 13.24
CA GLN A 213 5.40 -21.64 12.10
C GLN A 213 5.96 -23.02 12.37
N THR A 214 5.80 -23.58 13.58
CA THR A 214 6.31 -24.93 13.87
C THR A 214 5.24 -25.78 14.52
N VAL A 215 4.75 -26.75 13.75
CA VAL A 215 3.86 -27.82 14.26
C VAL A 215 4.57 -28.56 15.41
N GLY A 216 4.00 -28.51 16.61
CA GLY A 216 4.46 -29.30 17.77
C GLY A 216 5.37 -28.58 18.77
N GLN A 217 5.64 -27.29 18.63
CA GLN A 217 6.35 -26.51 19.66
C GLN A 217 5.38 -25.75 20.58
N ALA A 218 5.68 -25.72 21.86
CA ALA A 218 4.89 -24.99 22.85
C ALA A 218 4.90 -23.48 22.57
N PRO A 219 3.84 -22.73 22.97
CA PRO A 219 3.69 -21.30 22.68
C PRO A 219 4.83 -20.40 23.16
N ASP A 220 5.52 -20.80 24.19
CA ASP A 220 6.66 -20.11 24.81
C ASP A 220 7.99 -20.33 24.06
N GLN A 221 8.05 -21.30 23.14
CA GLN A 221 9.17 -21.52 22.21
C GLN A 221 8.93 -20.92 20.82
N LEU A 222 8.04 -19.97 20.72
CA LEU A 222 7.82 -19.23 19.48
C LEU A 222 9.13 -18.60 19.06
N ILE A 223 9.75 -19.18 18.04
CA ILE A 223 10.88 -18.62 17.34
C ILE A 223 10.53 -17.17 17.04
N ASN A 224 11.40 -16.24 17.44
CA ASN A 224 11.28 -14.83 17.11
C ASN A 224 10.81 -14.71 15.68
N GLY A 225 9.54 -14.28 15.50
CA GLY A 225 8.89 -14.31 14.20
C GLY A 225 9.83 -13.67 13.19
N GLN A 226 10.26 -14.44 12.22
CA GLN A 226 11.05 -13.90 11.14
C GLN A 226 10.14 -12.89 10.45
N ILE A 227 10.44 -11.62 10.66
CA ILE A 227 9.82 -10.54 9.92
C ILE A 227 10.17 -10.82 8.48
N THR A 228 9.18 -11.24 7.71
CA THR A 228 9.38 -11.52 6.29
C THR A 228 9.56 -10.18 5.59
N THR A 229 10.79 -9.84 5.27
CA THR A 229 11.11 -8.69 4.44
C THR A 229 11.33 -9.18 3.03
N VAL A 230 10.56 -8.64 2.10
CA VAL A 230 10.65 -8.96 0.68
C VAL A 230 10.98 -7.70 -0.09
N SER A 231 11.89 -7.81 -1.05
CA SER A 231 12.22 -6.74 -1.99
C SER A 231 11.75 -7.09 -3.39
N SER A 232 11.17 -6.12 -4.06
CA SER A 232 10.67 -6.23 -5.43
C SER A 232 11.21 -5.09 -6.29
N VAL A 233 11.51 -5.41 -7.54
CA VAL A 233 11.88 -4.40 -8.55
C VAL A 233 10.70 -4.24 -9.51
N GLY A 234 10.40 -3.00 -9.84
CA GLY A 234 9.35 -2.63 -10.76
C GLY A 234 9.70 -1.40 -11.56
N GLY A 235 8.69 -0.80 -12.15
CA GLY A 235 8.79 0.48 -12.84
C GLY A 235 7.57 1.34 -12.56
N TYR A 236 7.69 2.63 -12.82
CA TYR A 236 6.57 3.55 -12.69
C TYR A 236 6.52 4.56 -13.81
N GLY A 237 5.33 5.07 -14.05
CA GLY A 237 5.04 6.24 -14.86
C GLY A 237 4.14 7.18 -14.08
N GLN A 238 4.31 8.47 -14.28
CA GLN A 238 3.59 9.51 -13.56
C GLN A 238 3.28 10.66 -14.49
N LEU A 239 2.06 11.15 -14.40
CA LEU A 239 1.63 12.40 -15.03
C LEU A 239 1.29 13.39 -13.92
N GLY A 240 1.83 14.59 -14.02
CA GLY A 240 1.61 15.61 -13.01
C GLY A 240 1.55 17.02 -13.58
N THR A 241 1.15 17.93 -12.69
CA THR A 241 1.14 19.36 -12.93
C THR A 241 1.82 20.07 -11.76
N ASN A 242 2.56 21.11 -12.07
CA ASN A 242 3.23 21.92 -11.06
C ASN A 242 2.74 23.37 -11.13
N LEU A 243 2.55 23.94 -9.95
CA LEU A 243 2.31 25.35 -9.72
C LEU A 243 3.52 25.93 -9.02
N GLU A 244 4.11 26.94 -9.62
CA GLU A 244 5.32 27.58 -9.12
C GLU A 244 5.00 28.84 -8.31
N PHE A 245 5.51 28.89 -7.07
CA PHE A 245 5.36 30.01 -6.15
C PHE A 245 6.76 30.45 -5.69
N HIS A 246 7.34 31.43 -6.32
CA HIS A 246 8.63 31.98 -5.92
C HIS A 246 9.72 30.90 -5.66
N LYS A 247 9.88 30.44 -4.41
CA LYS A 247 10.86 29.39 -4.02
C LYS A 247 10.23 28.00 -3.84
N PHE A 248 8.92 27.89 -3.95
CA PHE A 248 8.20 26.64 -3.77
C PHE A 248 7.53 26.23 -5.07
N THR A 249 7.43 24.93 -5.27
CA THR A 249 6.63 24.33 -6.33
C THR A 249 5.67 23.34 -5.67
N LEU A 250 4.38 23.52 -5.92
CA LEU A 250 3.37 22.53 -5.59
C LEU A 250 3.16 21.63 -6.80
N ASP A 251 3.46 20.36 -6.65
CA ASP A 251 3.33 19.34 -7.69
C ASP A 251 2.18 18.40 -7.31
N MET A 252 1.20 18.24 -8.22
CA MET A 252 0.08 17.32 -8.09
C MET A 252 0.20 16.27 -9.18
N ALA A 253 0.25 15.00 -8.81
CA ALA A 253 0.47 13.96 -9.79
C ALA A 253 -0.32 12.68 -9.51
N LEU A 254 -0.51 11.90 -10.57
CA LEU A 254 -0.98 10.52 -10.52
C LEU A 254 0.15 9.61 -10.97
N ARG A 255 0.60 8.75 -10.09
CA ARG A 255 1.59 7.69 -10.36
C ARG A 255 0.90 6.36 -10.58
N VAL A 256 1.34 5.63 -11.57
CA VAL A 256 1.03 4.22 -11.78
C VAL A 256 2.34 3.45 -11.69
N SER A 257 2.44 2.52 -10.74
CA SER A 257 3.59 1.63 -10.61
C SER A 257 3.21 0.20 -10.98
N LEU A 258 4.14 -0.51 -11.61
CA LEU A 258 4.04 -1.94 -11.93
C LEU A 258 5.05 -2.68 -11.08
N GLU A 259 4.56 -3.50 -10.17
CA GLU A 259 5.37 -4.20 -9.19
C GLU A 259 5.07 -5.70 -9.19
N LYS A 260 6.10 -6.51 -8.90
CA LYS A 260 6.00 -7.95 -8.78
C LYS A 260 6.36 -8.35 -7.34
N ILE A 261 5.37 -8.43 -6.45
CA ILE A 261 5.57 -8.71 -5.03
C ILE A 261 5.16 -10.16 -4.74
N ALA A 262 6.09 -10.96 -4.21
CA ALA A 262 5.86 -12.31 -3.71
C ALA A 262 6.18 -12.35 -2.21
N LEU A 263 5.18 -12.58 -1.37
CA LEU A 263 5.33 -12.59 0.09
C LEU A 263 5.70 -13.96 0.65
N TYR A 264 5.59 -15.03 -0.13
CA TYR A 264 6.00 -16.38 0.26
C TYR A 264 6.66 -17.13 -0.90
N ALA A 265 7.49 -18.11 -0.54
CA ALA A 265 8.12 -18.97 -1.53
C ALA A 265 7.06 -19.79 -2.31
N GLY A 266 7.20 -19.84 -3.63
CA GLY A 266 6.21 -20.51 -4.49
C GLY A 266 5.06 -19.61 -4.94
N GLN A 267 4.91 -18.40 -4.44
CA GLN A 267 3.93 -17.46 -4.97
C GLN A 267 4.29 -17.04 -6.39
N GLU A 268 3.42 -17.37 -7.34
CA GLU A 268 3.54 -16.88 -8.72
C GLU A 268 3.16 -15.41 -8.78
N ALA A 269 4.12 -14.53 -8.45
CA ALA A 269 3.88 -13.11 -8.51
C ALA A 269 3.87 -12.61 -9.96
N LYS A 270 2.92 -11.73 -10.27
CA LYS A 270 2.78 -11.06 -11.57
C LYS A 270 2.97 -9.57 -11.42
N PHE A 271 3.40 -8.90 -12.49
CA PHE A 271 3.41 -7.44 -12.50
C PHE A 271 1.97 -6.93 -12.43
N ARG A 272 1.68 -6.13 -11.41
CA ARG A 272 0.36 -5.56 -11.17
C ARG A 272 0.45 -4.06 -10.94
N PRO A 273 -0.54 -3.30 -11.41
CA PRO A 273 -0.56 -1.86 -11.21
C PRO A 273 -0.99 -1.50 -9.78
N ASN A 274 -0.26 -0.53 -9.20
CA ASN A 274 -0.70 0.25 -8.06
C ASN A 274 -0.91 1.68 -8.52
N TYR A 275 -1.86 2.39 -7.90
CA TYR A 275 -2.19 3.78 -8.23
C TYR A 275 -1.92 4.65 -7.03
N GLN A 276 -1.34 5.82 -7.26
CA GLN A 276 -1.01 6.75 -6.19
C GLN A 276 -1.18 8.20 -6.65
N PRO A 277 -2.35 8.82 -6.45
CA PRO A 277 -2.44 10.28 -6.48
C PRO A 277 -1.64 10.85 -5.30
N PHE A 278 -0.90 11.92 -5.54
CA PHE A 278 -0.14 12.58 -4.49
C PHE A 278 0.05 14.08 -4.74
N LEU A 279 0.40 14.76 -3.66
CA LEU A 279 0.84 16.12 -3.62
C LEU A 279 2.31 16.13 -3.19
N ARG A 280 3.10 16.99 -3.81
CA ARG A 280 4.49 17.18 -3.49
C ARG A 280 4.75 18.67 -3.31
N LEU A 281 5.31 19.06 -2.19
CA LEU A 281 5.79 20.41 -1.95
C LEU A 281 7.31 20.42 -2.10
N ILE A 282 7.81 21.18 -3.06
CA ILE A 282 9.21 21.21 -3.43
C ILE A 282 9.77 22.59 -3.12
N TYR A 283 10.92 22.63 -2.47
CA TYR A 283 11.69 23.84 -2.19
C TYR A 283 12.95 23.88 -3.06
N GLN A 284 13.16 25.00 -3.75
CA GLN A 284 14.36 25.24 -4.52
C GLN A 284 15.46 25.86 -3.63
N LEU A 285 16.58 25.18 -3.53
CA LEU A 285 17.78 25.80 -2.99
C LEU A 285 18.21 26.90 -3.98
N SER A 286 18.29 28.13 -3.51
CA SER A 286 18.81 29.23 -4.33
C SER A 286 20.23 28.88 -4.78
N GLY A 287 20.37 28.44 -6.03
CA GLY A 287 21.67 28.40 -6.66
C GLY A 287 22.19 29.86 -6.71
N SER A 288 23.32 30.10 -6.14
CA SER A 288 24.06 31.35 -6.38
C SER A 288 24.38 31.42 -7.86
N GLY A 289 23.45 31.98 -8.64
CA GLY A 289 23.77 32.41 -9.97
C GLY A 289 24.70 33.63 -9.85
N SER A 290 25.98 33.39 -9.98
CA SER A 290 26.96 34.42 -10.31
C SER A 290 27.02 34.62 -11.81
#